data_efee3266a107d2a9ecb433598ebf9d35
#
_entry.id   efee3266a107d2a9ecb433598ebf9d35
#
_cell.length_a   1.000
_cell.length_b   1.000
_cell.length_c   1.000
_cell.angle_alpha   90.00
_cell.angle_beta   90.00
_cell.angle_gamma   90.00
#
_symmetry.space_group_name_H-M   'P 1'
#
loop_
_entity.id
_entity.type
_entity.pdbx_description
1 polymer ?
#
loop_
_entity_poly.entity_id
_entity_poly.type
_entity_poly.pdbx_seq_one_letter_code
_entity_poly.pdbx_strand_id
1 'polypeptide(L)'
;VFLLYPMLNLLRQSVVTIDGAFTLEYFQKFFGKSYYLITLWNSFKVSIAVTIITLIIGVPLAYLYNMYEVKGKGLLQIIIILCSMSAPFIGAYSWILMLGNSGIIRKAIKSVLGITLPSIYGFNGILLVLSLQLFPLVFLYVSGAMKNIDNSLLEAAESMGCKGIKRFLIVIVPLCM
;
A
#
# COMPACT_ATOMS: atom_id res chain seq x y z
N VAL A 1 26.55 -3.01 10.81
CA VAL A 1 27.05 -2.26 11.98
C VAL A 1 26.31 -0.94 12.09
N PHE A 2 26.22 -0.10 11.02
CA PHE A 2 25.61 1.24 11.06
C PHE A 2 24.11 1.27 11.37
N LEU A 3 23.37 0.20 11.10
CA LEU A 3 21.94 0.08 11.42
C LEU A 3 21.71 -0.64 12.76
N LEU A 4 22.47 -1.69 13.02
CA LEU A 4 22.27 -2.51 14.22
C LEU A 4 22.65 -1.77 15.51
N TYR A 5 23.73 -0.99 15.49
CA TYR A 5 24.17 -0.25 16.67
C TYR A 5 23.14 0.77 17.17
N PRO A 6 22.59 1.69 16.34
CA PRO A 6 21.52 2.59 16.78
C PRO A 6 20.26 1.85 17.27
N MET A 7 19.86 0.77 16.60
CA MET A 7 18.69 -0.02 17.02
C MET A 7 18.89 -0.67 18.39
N LEU A 8 20.04 -1.31 18.62
CA LEU A 8 20.39 -1.89 19.91
C LEU A 8 20.48 -0.82 21.01
N ASN A 9 21.03 0.35 20.70
CA ASN A 9 21.10 1.46 21.64
C ASN A 9 19.71 2.01 22.02
N LEU A 10 18.80 2.13 21.05
CA LEU A 10 17.40 2.49 21.30
C LEU A 10 16.70 1.46 22.18
N LEU A 11 16.88 0.17 21.89
CA LEU A 11 16.32 -0.91 22.73
C LEU A 11 16.88 -0.85 24.16
N ARG A 12 18.18 -0.63 24.31
CA ARG A 12 18.80 -0.46 25.62
C ARG A 12 18.22 0.75 26.36
N GLN A 13 18.11 1.90 25.72
CA GLN A 13 17.57 3.12 26.32
C GLN A 13 16.08 3.00 26.68
N SER A 14 15.32 2.12 26.03
CA SER A 14 13.91 1.90 26.36
C SER A 14 13.71 1.15 27.69
N VAL A 15 14.71 0.39 28.13
CA VAL A 15 14.66 -0.44 29.35
C VAL A 15 15.68 -0.04 30.43
N VAL A 16 16.58 0.92 30.14
CA VAL A 16 17.62 1.37 31.08
C VAL A 16 17.50 2.87 31.27
N THR A 17 17.42 3.31 32.51
CA THR A 17 17.43 4.74 32.87
C THR A 17 18.83 5.33 32.63
N ILE A 18 18.94 6.67 32.61
CA ILE A 18 20.20 7.39 32.47
C ILE A 18 21.20 6.97 33.57
N ASP A 19 20.72 6.62 34.76
CA ASP A 19 21.51 6.15 35.91
C ASP A 19 21.90 4.65 35.80
N GLY A 20 21.60 3.97 34.69
CA GLY A 20 21.95 2.57 34.46
C GLY A 20 21.02 1.53 35.11
N ALA A 21 19.96 1.96 35.79
CA ALA A 21 19.00 1.06 36.41
C ALA A 21 17.97 0.54 35.37
N PHE A 22 17.59 -0.73 35.51
CA PHE A 22 16.55 -1.32 34.68
C PHE A 22 15.18 -0.75 35.05
N THR A 23 14.43 -0.23 34.09
CA THR A 23 13.13 0.38 34.30
C THR A 23 12.16 0.05 33.19
N LEU A 24 10.89 -0.15 33.53
CA LEU A 24 9.77 -0.26 32.60
C LEU A 24 8.87 0.98 32.64
N GLU A 25 9.30 2.06 33.30
CA GLU A 25 8.52 3.28 33.47
C GLU A 25 8.12 3.93 32.15
N TYR A 26 8.98 3.86 31.13
CA TYR A 26 8.68 4.37 29.79
C TYR A 26 7.51 3.62 29.15
N PHE A 27 7.44 2.29 29.32
CA PHE A 27 6.33 1.47 28.83
C PHE A 27 5.05 1.77 29.63
N GLN A 28 5.13 1.90 30.94
CA GLN A 28 3.97 2.28 31.76
C GLN A 28 3.43 3.66 31.36
N LYS A 29 4.31 4.66 31.14
CA LYS A 29 3.93 5.99 30.65
C LYS A 29 3.29 5.93 29.25
N PHE A 30 3.81 5.06 28.37
CA PHE A 30 3.25 4.88 27.02
C PHE A 30 1.84 4.29 27.07
N PHE A 31 1.66 3.19 27.80
CA PHE A 31 0.36 2.52 27.91
C PHE A 31 -0.61 3.25 28.84
N GLY A 32 -0.13 4.04 29.78
CA GLY A 32 -0.97 4.84 30.68
C GLY A 32 -1.55 6.10 30.06
N LYS A 33 -1.02 6.60 28.95
CA LYS A 33 -1.54 7.79 28.28
C LYS A 33 -2.44 7.41 27.11
N SER A 34 -3.71 7.76 27.21
CA SER A 34 -4.73 7.54 26.18
C SER A 34 -4.32 8.06 24.80
N TYR A 35 -3.58 9.16 24.74
CA TYR A 35 -3.05 9.74 23.50
C TYR A 35 -2.23 8.74 22.66
N TYR A 36 -1.30 8.03 23.29
CA TYR A 36 -0.44 7.06 22.58
C TYR A 36 -1.23 5.83 22.09
N LEU A 37 -2.18 5.36 22.90
CA LEU A 37 -3.04 4.24 22.52
C LEU A 37 -3.95 4.58 21.34
N ILE A 38 -4.53 5.78 21.34
CA ILE A 38 -5.36 6.26 20.23
C ILE A 38 -4.53 6.40 18.96
N THR A 39 -3.31 6.95 19.07
CA THR A 39 -2.41 7.11 17.92
C THR A 39 -2.02 5.75 17.34
N LEU A 40 -1.67 4.79 18.20
CA LEU A 40 -1.34 3.44 17.80
C LEU A 40 -2.52 2.75 17.10
N TRP A 41 -3.72 2.87 17.68
CA TRP A 41 -4.93 2.31 17.08
C TRP A 41 -5.27 2.92 15.72
N ASN A 42 -5.10 4.24 15.58
CA ASN A 42 -5.29 4.93 14.29
C ASN A 42 -4.26 4.48 13.25
N SER A 43 -3.01 4.25 13.66
CA SER A 43 -1.98 3.71 12.76
C SER A 43 -2.32 2.32 12.25
N PHE A 44 -2.82 1.43 13.12
CA PHE A 44 -3.30 0.11 12.71
C PHE A 44 -4.49 0.20 11.75
N LYS A 45 -5.47 1.06 12.03
CA LYS A 45 -6.62 1.27 11.13
C LYS A 45 -6.17 1.74 9.74
N VAL A 46 -5.27 2.72 9.67
CA VAL A 46 -4.73 3.21 8.40
C VAL A 46 -4.00 2.09 7.66
N SER A 47 -3.10 1.38 8.34
CA SER A 47 -2.31 0.31 7.71
C SER A 47 -3.18 -0.80 7.14
N ILE A 48 -4.17 -1.27 7.91
CA ILE A 48 -5.09 -2.32 7.45
C ILE A 48 -5.94 -1.82 6.27
N ALA A 49 -6.49 -0.61 6.37
CA ALA A 49 -7.31 -0.04 5.30
C ALA A 49 -6.51 0.17 4.01
N VAL A 50 -5.29 0.72 4.10
CA VAL A 50 -4.39 0.89 2.94
C VAL A 50 -4.04 -0.46 2.33
N THR A 51 -3.70 -1.46 3.14
CA THR A 51 -3.38 -2.81 2.65
C THR A 51 -4.55 -3.40 1.87
N ILE A 52 -5.77 -3.32 2.40
CA ILE A 52 -6.96 -3.82 1.70
C ILE A 52 -7.17 -3.09 0.36
N ILE A 53 -7.09 -1.76 0.35
CA ILE A 53 -7.28 -0.96 -0.87
C ILE A 53 -6.20 -1.29 -1.91
N THR A 54 -4.94 -1.36 -1.51
CA THR A 54 -3.82 -1.68 -2.42
C THR A 54 -3.93 -3.08 -3.00
N LEU A 55 -4.38 -4.06 -2.22
CA LEU A 55 -4.64 -5.41 -2.71
C LEU A 55 -5.82 -5.43 -3.69
N ILE A 56 -6.91 -4.72 -3.39
CA ILE A 56 -8.10 -4.64 -4.27
C ILE A 56 -7.74 -4.00 -5.62
N ILE A 57 -6.80 -3.06 -5.66
CA ILE A 57 -6.37 -2.42 -6.90
C ILE A 57 -5.24 -3.19 -7.57
N GLY A 58 -4.19 -3.52 -6.82
CA GLY A 58 -2.95 -4.07 -7.37
C GLY A 58 -3.08 -5.51 -7.86
N VAL A 59 -3.82 -6.35 -7.14
CA VAL A 59 -3.98 -7.77 -7.49
C VAL A 59 -4.80 -7.97 -8.76
N PRO A 60 -6.01 -7.38 -8.93
CA PRO A 60 -6.75 -7.49 -10.19
C PRO A 60 -6.00 -6.87 -11.38
N LEU A 61 -5.30 -5.75 -11.15
CA LEU A 61 -4.50 -5.13 -12.20
C LEU A 61 -3.36 -6.05 -12.67
N ALA A 62 -2.66 -6.70 -11.73
CA ALA A 62 -1.62 -7.69 -12.05
C ALA A 62 -2.19 -8.91 -12.77
N TYR A 63 -3.36 -9.38 -12.35
CA TYR A 63 -4.06 -10.48 -13.00
C TYR A 63 -4.42 -10.14 -14.44
N LEU A 64 -5.08 -9.01 -14.67
CA LEU A 64 -5.43 -8.55 -16.02
C LEU A 64 -4.19 -8.34 -16.90
N TYR A 65 -3.14 -7.77 -16.34
CA TYR A 65 -1.88 -7.56 -17.05
C TYR A 65 -1.22 -8.86 -17.52
N ASN A 66 -1.24 -9.92 -16.72
CA ASN A 66 -0.57 -11.18 -17.06
C ASN A 66 -1.46 -12.11 -17.91
N MET A 67 -2.78 -12.13 -17.68
CA MET A 67 -3.69 -13.06 -18.34
C MET A 67 -4.20 -12.58 -19.70
N TYR A 68 -4.24 -11.26 -19.93
CA TYR A 68 -4.76 -10.71 -21.18
C TYR A 68 -3.66 -10.02 -21.98
N GLU A 69 -3.74 -10.13 -23.30
CA GLU A 69 -2.87 -9.39 -24.21
C GLU A 69 -3.40 -7.96 -24.37
N VAL A 70 -2.95 -7.07 -23.49
CA VAL A 70 -3.32 -5.64 -23.56
C VAL A 70 -2.34 -4.91 -24.48
N LYS A 71 -2.87 -4.19 -25.48
CA LYS A 71 -2.04 -3.32 -26.31
C LYS A 71 -1.38 -2.25 -25.43
N GLY A 72 -0.03 -2.15 -25.46
CA GLY A 72 0.70 -1.17 -24.65
C GLY A 72 1.17 -1.69 -23.27
N LYS A 73 1.20 -3.02 -23.04
CA LYS A 73 1.72 -3.62 -21.79
C LYS A 73 3.03 -3.02 -21.32
N GLY A 74 3.99 -2.83 -22.23
CA GLY A 74 5.30 -2.26 -21.88
C GLY A 74 5.21 -0.84 -21.35
N LEU A 75 4.39 0.01 -21.97
CA LEU A 75 4.18 1.38 -21.50
C LEU A 75 3.54 1.41 -20.11
N LEU A 76 2.51 0.59 -19.88
CA LEU A 76 1.84 0.48 -18.59
C LEU A 76 2.82 0.02 -17.50
N GLN A 77 3.65 -0.96 -17.78
CA GLN A 77 4.68 -1.44 -16.83
C GLN A 77 5.70 -0.34 -16.52
N ILE A 78 6.17 0.41 -17.51
CA ILE A 78 7.10 1.53 -17.32
C ILE A 78 6.48 2.60 -16.43
N ILE A 79 5.22 2.98 -16.70
CA ILE A 79 4.50 3.98 -15.89
C ILE A 79 4.38 3.52 -14.43
N ILE A 80 4.01 2.25 -14.19
CA ILE A 80 3.88 1.71 -12.84
C ILE A 80 5.24 1.68 -12.12
N ILE A 81 6.32 1.32 -12.81
CA ILE A 81 7.68 1.35 -12.23
C ILE A 81 8.08 2.77 -11.88
N LEU A 82 7.86 3.74 -12.78
CA LEU A 82 8.15 5.15 -12.52
C LEU A 82 7.35 5.68 -11.33
N CYS A 83 6.07 5.33 -11.21
CA CYS A 83 5.25 5.67 -10.05
C CYS A 83 5.81 5.08 -8.75
N SER A 84 6.32 3.85 -8.77
CA SER A 84 6.90 3.21 -7.59
C SER A 84 8.23 3.83 -7.14
N MET A 85 8.97 4.43 -8.06
CA MET A 85 10.24 5.11 -7.78
C MET A 85 10.06 6.55 -7.29
N SER A 86 8.84 7.08 -7.33
CA SER A 86 8.56 8.43 -6.86
C SER A 86 8.82 8.54 -5.34
N ALA A 87 9.53 9.60 -4.94
CA ALA A 87 9.75 9.86 -3.53
C ALA A 87 8.41 10.11 -2.80
N PRO A 88 8.18 9.46 -1.64
CA PRO A 88 6.91 9.52 -0.92
C PRO A 88 6.40 10.93 -0.67
N PHE A 89 7.29 11.84 -0.29
CA PHE A 89 6.94 13.23 0.02
C PHE A 89 6.50 14.03 -1.22
N ILE A 90 7.16 13.81 -2.36
CA ILE A 90 6.84 14.51 -3.61
C ILE A 90 5.47 14.06 -4.11
N GLY A 91 5.20 12.74 -4.07
CA GLY A 91 3.90 12.19 -4.43
C GLY A 91 2.78 12.73 -3.53
N ALA A 92 2.95 12.71 -2.22
CA ALA A 92 1.97 13.22 -1.27
C ALA A 92 1.69 14.72 -1.48
N TYR A 93 2.73 15.54 -1.66
CA TYR A 93 2.60 16.97 -1.92
C TYR A 93 1.88 17.26 -3.24
N SER A 94 2.19 16.51 -4.29
CA SER A 94 1.51 16.61 -5.58
C SER A 94 0.00 16.34 -5.47
N TRP A 95 -0.39 15.33 -4.70
CA TRP A 95 -1.81 15.05 -4.45
C TRP A 95 -2.51 16.16 -3.65
N ILE A 96 -1.80 16.76 -2.68
CA ILE A 96 -2.32 17.93 -1.95
C ILE A 96 -2.54 19.12 -2.89
N LEU A 97 -1.60 19.38 -3.80
CA LEU A 97 -1.75 20.46 -4.79
C LEU A 97 -2.90 20.21 -5.77
N MET A 98 -3.12 18.95 -6.16
CA MET A 98 -4.15 18.60 -7.13
C MET A 98 -5.56 18.53 -6.52
N LEU A 99 -5.71 17.90 -5.35
CA LEU A 99 -6.99 17.60 -4.72
C LEU A 99 -7.27 18.41 -3.45
N GLY A 100 -6.31 19.20 -2.97
CA GLY A 100 -6.48 20.08 -1.82
C GLY A 100 -7.58 21.13 -2.01
N ASN A 101 -7.83 21.94 -0.99
CA ASN A 101 -8.95 22.91 -1.00
C ASN A 101 -8.89 23.91 -2.18
N SER A 102 -7.69 24.25 -2.65
CA SER A 102 -7.46 25.10 -3.83
C SER A 102 -7.00 24.32 -5.05
N GLY A 103 -7.09 23.00 -5.02
CA GLY A 103 -6.55 22.10 -6.04
C GLY A 103 -7.22 22.24 -7.41
N ILE A 104 -6.43 22.03 -8.46
CA ILE A 104 -6.86 22.18 -9.85
C ILE A 104 -7.96 21.17 -10.19
N ILE A 105 -7.80 19.90 -9.80
CA ILE A 105 -8.79 18.85 -10.06
C ILE A 105 -10.09 19.15 -9.31
N ARG A 106 -10.01 19.60 -8.07
CA ARG A 106 -11.20 19.94 -7.28
C ARG A 106 -11.98 21.09 -7.91
N LYS A 107 -11.30 22.12 -8.40
CA LYS A 107 -11.93 23.24 -9.13
C LYS A 107 -12.56 22.76 -10.43
N ALA A 108 -11.88 21.93 -11.21
CA ALA A 108 -12.39 21.38 -12.45
C ALA A 108 -13.65 20.51 -12.24
N ILE A 109 -13.64 19.62 -11.24
CA ILE A 109 -14.81 18.77 -10.91
C ILE A 109 -15.98 19.64 -10.46
N LYS A 110 -15.74 20.66 -9.64
CA LYS A 110 -16.79 21.59 -9.21
C LYS A 110 -17.39 22.37 -10.39
N SER A 111 -16.58 22.80 -11.37
CA SER A 111 -17.05 23.54 -12.54
C SER A 111 -17.80 22.67 -13.54
N VAL A 112 -17.41 21.41 -13.73
CA VAL A 112 -17.99 20.51 -14.74
C VAL A 112 -19.16 19.71 -14.18
N LEU A 113 -19.06 19.18 -12.97
CA LEU A 113 -20.05 18.27 -12.38
C LEU A 113 -20.88 18.92 -11.26
N GLY A 114 -20.54 20.13 -10.83
CA GLY A 114 -21.22 20.81 -9.71
C GLY A 114 -21.04 20.14 -8.34
N ILE A 115 -20.22 19.09 -8.26
CA ILE A 115 -20.01 18.28 -7.06
C ILE A 115 -18.86 18.85 -6.23
N THR A 116 -19.11 19.07 -4.95
CA THR A 116 -18.06 19.44 -4.00
C THR A 116 -17.43 18.19 -3.40
N LEU A 117 -16.18 17.90 -3.76
CA LEU A 117 -15.44 16.79 -3.17
C LEU A 117 -15.21 17.03 -1.66
N PRO A 118 -15.24 15.97 -0.83
CA PRO A 118 -14.87 16.07 0.57
C PRO A 118 -13.42 16.53 0.71
N SER A 119 -13.06 17.04 1.90
CA SER A 119 -11.70 17.45 2.18
C SER A 119 -10.74 16.26 2.06
N ILE A 120 -9.64 16.44 1.32
CA ILE A 120 -8.56 15.43 1.24
C ILE A 120 -7.72 15.39 2.53
N TYR A 121 -7.86 16.37 3.41
CA TYR A 121 -7.14 16.39 4.67
C TYR A 121 -7.75 15.42 5.67
N GLY A 122 -6.90 14.73 6.43
CA GLY A 122 -7.29 13.76 7.43
C GLY A 122 -7.20 12.30 6.95
N PHE A 123 -7.97 11.43 7.58
CA PHE A 123 -7.90 9.97 7.39
C PHE A 123 -8.08 9.55 5.93
N ASN A 124 -9.10 10.07 5.24
CA ASN A 124 -9.39 9.70 3.85
C ASN A 124 -8.28 10.10 2.86
N GLY A 125 -7.67 11.27 3.09
CA GLY A 125 -6.55 11.72 2.27
C GLY A 125 -5.30 10.86 2.46
N ILE A 126 -5.01 10.48 3.69
CA ILE A 126 -3.90 9.57 4.00
C ILE A 126 -4.13 8.22 3.32
N LEU A 127 -5.35 7.66 3.41
CA LEU A 127 -5.70 6.41 2.73
C LEU A 127 -5.49 6.50 1.22
N LEU A 128 -5.99 7.57 0.59
CA LEU A 128 -5.87 7.77 -0.85
C LEU A 128 -4.41 7.86 -1.28
N VAL A 129 -3.64 8.74 -0.65
CA VAL A 129 -2.24 8.97 -1.00
C VAL A 129 -1.39 7.72 -0.81
N LEU A 130 -1.49 7.07 0.36
CA LEU A 130 -0.73 5.86 0.65
C LEU A 130 -1.14 4.69 -0.26
N SER A 131 -2.43 4.54 -0.56
CA SER A 131 -2.90 3.48 -1.46
C SER A 131 -2.39 3.68 -2.88
N LEU A 132 -2.43 4.90 -3.41
CA LEU A 132 -1.90 5.23 -4.73
C LEU A 132 -0.37 5.11 -4.80
N GLN A 133 0.32 5.26 -3.69
CA GLN A 133 1.77 5.10 -3.63
C GLN A 133 2.19 3.64 -3.53
N LEU A 134 1.43 2.80 -2.81
CA LEU A 134 1.81 1.43 -2.52
C LEU A 134 1.24 0.40 -3.50
N PHE A 135 0.13 0.69 -4.23
CA PHE A 135 -0.42 -0.27 -5.18
C PHE A 135 0.56 -0.70 -6.30
N PRO A 136 1.48 0.18 -6.81
CA PRO A 136 2.45 -0.25 -7.81
C PRO A 136 3.37 -1.35 -7.29
N LEU A 137 3.74 -1.30 -6.02
CA LEU A 137 4.57 -2.30 -5.37
C LEU A 137 3.84 -3.65 -5.30
N VAL A 138 2.57 -3.65 -4.88
CA VAL A 138 1.72 -4.84 -4.89
C VAL A 138 1.59 -5.42 -6.31
N PHE A 139 1.33 -4.55 -7.30
CA PHE A 139 1.27 -4.96 -8.69
C PHE A 139 2.56 -5.65 -9.16
N LEU A 140 3.71 -5.08 -8.86
CA LEU A 140 5.01 -5.62 -9.29
C LEU A 140 5.30 -6.98 -8.64
N TYR A 141 5.04 -7.13 -7.33
CA TYR A 141 5.24 -8.40 -6.64
C TYR A 141 4.30 -9.49 -7.15
N VAL A 142 3.01 -9.19 -7.27
CA VAL A 142 2.01 -10.15 -7.75
C VAL A 142 2.28 -10.50 -9.22
N SER A 143 2.58 -9.51 -10.06
CA SER A 143 2.92 -9.76 -11.47
C SER A 143 4.20 -10.60 -11.62
N GLY A 144 5.21 -10.36 -10.78
CA GLY A 144 6.42 -11.16 -10.72
C GLY A 144 6.15 -12.61 -10.32
N ALA A 145 5.34 -12.82 -9.27
CA ALA A 145 4.94 -14.17 -8.84
C ALA A 145 4.16 -14.90 -9.94
N MET A 146 3.22 -14.23 -10.60
CA MET A 146 2.43 -14.82 -11.68
C MET A 146 3.24 -15.21 -12.90
N LYS A 147 4.33 -14.49 -13.21
CA LYS A 147 5.23 -14.84 -14.33
C LYS A 147 6.00 -16.14 -14.10
N ASN A 148 6.17 -16.56 -12.85
CA ASN A 148 6.85 -17.80 -12.50
C ASN A 148 5.92 -19.02 -12.53
N ILE A 149 4.61 -18.83 -12.74
CA ILE A 149 3.66 -19.95 -12.86
C ILE A 149 3.79 -20.55 -14.26
N ASP A 150 3.93 -21.88 -14.30
CA ASP A 150 3.97 -22.62 -15.57
C ASP A 150 2.61 -22.53 -16.28
N ASN A 151 2.62 -22.12 -17.54
CA ASN A 151 1.43 -22.02 -18.36
C ASN A 151 0.71 -23.36 -18.52
N SER A 152 1.41 -24.47 -18.48
CA SER A 152 0.84 -25.83 -18.54
C SER A 152 -0.16 -26.08 -17.40
N LEU A 153 0.13 -25.58 -16.21
CA LEU A 153 -0.78 -25.68 -15.05
C LEU A 153 -2.05 -24.83 -15.23
N LEU A 154 -1.91 -23.68 -15.87
CA LEU A 154 -3.05 -22.81 -16.17
C LEU A 154 -3.95 -23.39 -17.25
N GLU A 155 -3.37 -24.03 -18.27
CA GLU A 155 -4.10 -24.74 -19.33
C GLU A 155 -4.79 -26.00 -18.79
N ALA A 156 -4.12 -26.76 -17.95
CA ALA A 156 -4.71 -27.92 -17.28
C ALA A 156 -5.92 -27.52 -16.41
N ALA A 157 -5.79 -26.44 -15.65
CA ALA A 157 -6.89 -25.91 -14.84
C ALA A 157 -8.09 -25.43 -15.70
N GLU A 158 -7.81 -24.84 -16.85
CA GLU A 158 -8.85 -24.40 -17.80
C GLU A 158 -9.56 -25.61 -18.43
N SER A 159 -8.82 -26.66 -18.77
CA SER A 159 -9.36 -27.93 -19.29
C SER A 159 -10.27 -28.62 -18.27
N MET A 160 -9.99 -28.48 -16.98
CA MET A 160 -10.83 -28.96 -15.88
C MET A 160 -12.02 -28.01 -15.56
N GLY A 161 -12.27 -26.98 -16.38
CA GLY A 161 -13.40 -26.08 -16.21
C GLY A 161 -13.19 -24.93 -15.22
N CYS A 162 -11.97 -24.73 -14.70
CA CYS A 162 -11.63 -23.61 -13.82
C CYS A 162 -11.36 -22.34 -14.65
N LYS A 163 -12.38 -21.49 -14.85
CA LYS A 163 -12.28 -20.24 -15.62
C LYS A 163 -12.43 -18.99 -14.76
N GLY A 164 -11.88 -17.87 -15.23
CA GLY A 164 -12.05 -16.54 -14.63
C GLY A 164 -11.62 -16.43 -13.15
N ILE A 165 -12.47 -15.87 -12.31
CA ILE A 165 -12.20 -15.64 -10.88
C ILE A 165 -11.95 -16.96 -10.11
N LYS A 166 -12.62 -18.05 -10.51
CA LYS A 166 -12.43 -19.37 -9.89
C LYS A 166 -11.00 -19.87 -10.11
N ARG A 167 -10.46 -19.72 -11.34
CA ARG A 167 -9.04 -20.03 -11.63
C ARG A 167 -8.09 -19.17 -10.80
N PHE A 168 -8.40 -17.89 -10.66
CA PHE A 168 -7.60 -17.00 -9.84
C PHE A 168 -7.51 -17.46 -8.38
N LEU A 169 -8.65 -17.68 -7.71
CA LEU A 169 -8.70 -18.00 -6.28
C LEU A 169 -8.22 -19.42 -5.95
N ILE A 170 -8.51 -20.42 -6.81
CA ILE A 170 -8.23 -21.84 -6.52
C ILE A 170 -6.85 -22.25 -7.01
N VAL A 171 -6.35 -21.66 -8.11
CA VAL A 171 -5.10 -22.09 -8.74
C VAL A 171 -4.00 -21.05 -8.55
N ILE A 172 -4.24 -19.80 -8.96
CA ILE A 172 -3.16 -18.79 -8.99
C ILE A 172 -2.76 -18.35 -7.58
N VAL A 173 -3.71 -18.04 -6.70
CA VAL A 173 -3.41 -17.58 -5.34
C VAL A 173 -2.59 -18.62 -4.56
N PRO A 174 -2.95 -19.92 -4.51
CA PRO A 174 -2.13 -20.92 -3.81
C PRO A 174 -0.76 -21.16 -4.44
N LEU A 175 -0.61 -21.00 -5.76
CA LEU A 175 0.68 -21.17 -6.45
C LEU A 175 1.61 -19.95 -6.28
N CYS A 176 1.06 -18.77 -5.90
CA CYS A 176 1.84 -17.57 -5.62
C CYS A 176 2.28 -17.46 -4.15
N MET A 177 1.76 -18.34 -3.27
CA MET A 177 2.14 -18.40 -1.86
C MET A 177 3.33 -19.36 -1.65
#